data_7fbae4306352795d969638e5e63be493
#
_entry.id   7fbae4306352795d969638e5e63be493
#
_cell.length_a   1.000
_cell.length_b   1.000
_cell.length_c   1.000
_cell.angle_alpha   90.00
_cell.angle_beta   90.00
_cell.angle_gamma   90.00
#
_symmetry.space_group_name_H-M   'P 1'
#
loop_
_entity.id
_entity.type
_entity.pdbx_description
1 polymer ?
#
loop_
_entity_poly.entity_id
_entity_poly.type
_entity_poly.pdbx_seq_one_letter_code
_entity_poly.pdbx_strand_id
1 'polypeptide(L)'
;ALCVLKKGWLATAVYGGFFGAVATTDYLKYSMTGDYFYPWDLAEQAGHLGELKNFITVPFPVLYIAMILFVFVMAVIVFFSGAQLPIRWCFRYPALAVVVVCMAVSVSTPEKVTRLLNKNALYLEDMALQTSNYQANGFVGAFTINILSSNIQKPDNYSEDAVDALLDGYTEQDKSDDFSSPDIILVLSESFWDPTLLPGTTFSADPLENYREIASRENTISGRFFTTGLGGGTVRPEFEVLTGLSTDYLPSGCVPWQYILEDTDSYVSVYKGLGYKTMAVHPYTSSFYNRKAAYPKIGIDELHFDDDIYALGEELELTIRGRQISDDTFSSTIEYYLDKNSDSPVFLFGISMENHQPYPDKFETPDIEVKNDAFDESTANAVTNFTTGVSDADKCLKRLIDYIDNRDRDTILVWFGDHLPTLGGNMAAYRQSGMIGAEYDEESYEKIYSTPFIVYANFDLGDSDLLHKGTDNNITSYNLMNGVAELIGSPRTPYMEYLEDYARALPYYNIRLHKTITDDQRKWVDGHRLLTYDRVAGGKYSMK
;
A
#
# COMPACT_ATOMS: atom_id res chain seq x y z
N ALA A 1 18.38 -22.87 -21.29
CA ALA A 1 17.67 -23.78 -22.23
C ALA A 1 18.64 -24.37 -23.27
N LEU A 2 19.39 -23.56 -24.02
CA LEU A 2 20.31 -24.06 -25.07
C LEU A 2 21.45 -24.93 -24.55
N CYS A 3 21.92 -24.76 -23.33
CA CYS A 3 22.91 -25.61 -22.71
C CYS A 3 22.39 -27.04 -22.45
N VAL A 4 21.08 -27.18 -22.22
CA VAL A 4 20.43 -28.48 -21.94
C VAL A 4 19.82 -29.08 -23.20
N LEU A 5 19.17 -28.28 -24.03
CA LEU A 5 18.39 -28.69 -25.19
C LEU A 5 19.26 -28.61 -26.48
N LYS A 6 19.59 -29.75 -27.10
CA LYS A 6 20.41 -29.80 -28.32
C LYS A 6 19.71 -29.17 -29.53
N LYS A 7 18.38 -29.28 -29.59
CA LYS A 7 17.57 -28.87 -30.73
C LYS A 7 17.16 -27.43 -30.57
N GLY A 8 17.55 -26.56 -31.51
CA GLY A 8 17.24 -25.13 -31.47
C GLY A 8 15.74 -24.86 -31.34
N TRP A 9 14.91 -25.57 -32.11
CA TRP A 9 13.46 -25.41 -32.06
C TRP A 9 12.86 -25.71 -30.69
N LEU A 10 13.38 -26.75 -29.99
CA LEU A 10 12.91 -27.11 -28.66
C LEU A 10 13.33 -26.03 -27.63
N ALA A 11 14.54 -25.50 -27.77
CA ALA A 11 15.01 -24.40 -26.93
C ALA A 11 14.17 -23.13 -27.17
N THR A 12 13.80 -22.84 -28.44
CA THR A 12 12.93 -21.73 -28.79
C THR A 12 11.53 -21.91 -28.20
N ALA A 13 10.95 -23.11 -28.30
CA ALA A 13 9.63 -23.40 -27.75
C ALA A 13 9.61 -23.25 -26.23
N VAL A 14 10.59 -23.81 -25.52
CA VAL A 14 10.66 -23.74 -24.05
C VAL A 14 10.95 -22.32 -23.58
N TYR A 15 11.94 -21.66 -24.17
CA TYR A 15 12.31 -20.31 -23.78
C TYR A 15 11.21 -19.28 -24.15
N GLY A 16 10.75 -19.35 -25.41
CA GLY A 16 9.71 -18.46 -25.90
C GLY A 16 8.38 -18.67 -25.18
N GLY A 17 8.00 -19.93 -24.91
CA GLY A 17 6.81 -20.26 -24.13
C GLY A 17 6.87 -19.69 -22.71
N PHE A 18 7.98 -19.90 -22.03
CA PHE A 18 8.17 -19.38 -20.66
C PHE A 18 8.14 -17.84 -20.61
N PHE A 19 9.01 -17.19 -21.38
CA PHE A 19 9.07 -15.73 -21.33
C PHE A 19 7.85 -15.06 -21.97
N GLY A 20 7.23 -15.70 -22.97
CA GLY A 20 5.98 -15.24 -23.54
C GLY A 20 4.84 -15.29 -22.52
N ALA A 21 4.72 -16.38 -21.76
CA ALA A 21 3.74 -16.48 -20.68
C ALA A 21 3.96 -15.41 -19.63
N VAL A 22 5.20 -15.25 -19.15
CA VAL A 22 5.56 -14.24 -18.14
C VAL A 22 5.27 -12.82 -18.64
N ALA A 23 5.69 -12.48 -19.88
CA ALA A 23 5.43 -11.16 -20.45
C ALA A 23 3.93 -10.88 -20.64
N THR A 24 3.15 -11.89 -20.98
CA THR A 24 1.69 -11.75 -21.10
C THR A 24 1.06 -11.53 -19.72
N THR A 25 1.51 -12.26 -18.72
CA THR A 25 1.04 -12.09 -17.32
C THR A 25 1.38 -10.69 -16.80
N ASP A 26 2.61 -10.22 -17.03
CA ASP A 26 3.07 -8.89 -16.67
C ASP A 26 2.21 -7.79 -17.34
N TYR A 27 2.00 -7.91 -18.64
CA TYR A 27 1.14 -6.98 -19.39
C TYR A 27 -0.31 -6.96 -18.87
N LEU A 28 -0.88 -8.13 -18.58
CA LEU A 28 -2.25 -8.23 -18.07
C LEU A 28 -2.36 -7.62 -16.67
N LYS A 29 -1.44 -7.96 -15.77
CA LYS A 29 -1.42 -7.36 -14.43
C LYS A 29 -1.30 -5.84 -14.54
N TYR A 30 -0.34 -5.34 -15.31
CA TYR A 30 -0.15 -3.91 -15.51
C TYR A 30 -1.41 -3.22 -16.08
N SER A 31 -2.09 -3.85 -17.04
CA SER A 31 -3.30 -3.27 -17.63
C SER A 31 -4.51 -3.25 -16.67
N MET A 32 -4.53 -4.10 -15.65
CA MET A 32 -5.63 -4.23 -14.69
C MET A 32 -5.38 -3.42 -13.42
N THR A 33 -4.15 -3.43 -12.92
CA THR A 33 -3.82 -2.85 -11.61
C THR A 33 -2.88 -1.65 -11.70
N GLY A 34 -2.28 -1.39 -12.86
CA GLY A 34 -1.20 -0.41 -13.00
C GLY A 34 0.17 -0.89 -12.50
N ASP A 35 0.23 -2.10 -11.94
CA ASP A 35 1.42 -2.70 -11.36
C ASP A 35 2.01 -3.81 -12.24
N TYR A 36 3.34 -3.94 -12.20
CA TYR A 36 4.05 -5.00 -12.89
C TYR A 36 3.92 -6.34 -12.17
N PHE A 37 4.34 -7.43 -12.85
CA PHE A 37 4.39 -8.75 -12.26
C PHE A 37 5.66 -8.92 -11.43
N TYR A 38 5.51 -9.18 -10.13
CA TYR A 38 6.58 -9.25 -9.14
C TYR A 38 6.93 -10.70 -8.75
N PRO A 39 8.14 -10.96 -8.20
CA PRO A 39 8.49 -12.30 -7.71
C PRO A 39 7.57 -12.83 -6.61
N TRP A 40 7.09 -11.98 -5.73
CA TRP A 40 6.19 -12.33 -4.63
C TRP A 40 4.77 -12.66 -5.11
N ASP A 41 4.34 -12.16 -6.26
CA ASP A 41 3.07 -12.57 -6.87
C ASP A 41 3.05 -14.09 -7.16
N LEU A 42 4.22 -14.69 -7.44
CA LEU A 42 4.32 -16.14 -7.63
C LEU A 42 3.99 -16.90 -6.34
N ALA A 43 4.38 -16.39 -5.19
CA ALA A 43 4.10 -17.03 -3.89
C ALA A 43 2.63 -16.82 -3.50
N GLU A 44 2.10 -15.63 -3.70
CA GLU A 44 0.72 -15.28 -3.43
C GLU A 44 -0.25 -16.06 -4.33
N GLN A 45 0.00 -16.07 -5.64
CA GLN A 45 -0.85 -16.75 -6.62
C GLN A 45 -0.76 -18.28 -6.56
N ALA A 46 0.32 -18.85 -6.05
CA ALA A 46 0.44 -20.31 -5.90
C ALA A 46 -0.65 -20.88 -4.97
N GLY A 47 -1.14 -20.09 -4.01
CA GLY A 47 -2.27 -20.47 -3.13
C GLY A 47 -3.65 -20.28 -3.78
N HIS A 48 -3.79 -19.43 -4.80
CA HIS A 48 -5.07 -18.93 -5.32
C HIS A 48 -5.32 -19.19 -6.82
N LEU A 49 -4.60 -20.16 -7.42
CA LEU A 49 -4.72 -20.50 -8.85
C LEU A 49 -6.18 -20.79 -9.31
N GLY A 50 -7.08 -21.14 -8.39
CA GLY A 50 -8.50 -21.36 -8.67
C GLY A 50 -9.31 -20.08 -8.86
N GLU A 51 -8.91 -19.00 -8.19
CA GLU A 51 -9.63 -17.71 -8.16
C GLU A 51 -9.25 -16.81 -9.35
N LEU A 52 -8.07 -17.01 -9.93
CA LEU A 52 -7.64 -16.33 -11.17
C LEU A 52 -8.66 -16.42 -12.32
N LYS A 53 -9.53 -17.43 -12.31
CA LYS A 53 -10.59 -17.57 -13.33
C LYS A 53 -11.61 -16.43 -13.29
N ASN A 54 -11.83 -15.83 -12.14
CA ASN A 54 -12.84 -14.78 -11.94
C ASN A 54 -12.34 -13.40 -12.41
N PHE A 55 -11.02 -13.21 -12.50
CA PHE A 55 -10.40 -11.98 -13.02
C PHE A 55 -10.30 -11.90 -14.54
N ILE A 56 -10.61 -13.00 -15.24
CA ILE A 56 -10.38 -13.15 -16.68
C ILE A 56 -11.65 -12.81 -17.47
N THR A 57 -12.13 -11.59 -17.39
CA THR A 57 -13.28 -11.11 -18.22
C THR A 57 -12.87 -10.42 -19.52
N VAL A 58 -11.59 -10.31 -19.84
CA VAL A 58 -11.09 -9.54 -20.99
C VAL A 58 -10.12 -10.39 -21.83
N PRO A 59 -9.67 -10.02 -22.99
CA PRO A 59 -9.05 -10.78 -24.09
C PRO A 59 -7.87 -11.69 -23.74
N PHE A 60 -7.79 -12.13 -22.49
CA PHE A 60 -6.81 -13.07 -21.96
C PHE A 60 -6.61 -14.30 -22.87
N PRO A 61 -7.68 -15.02 -23.31
CA PRO A 61 -7.50 -16.14 -24.19
C PRO A 61 -6.88 -15.75 -25.53
N VAL A 62 -7.22 -14.58 -26.07
CA VAL A 62 -6.73 -14.11 -27.37
C VAL A 62 -5.24 -13.78 -27.33
N LEU A 63 -4.77 -13.07 -26.29
CA LEU A 63 -3.35 -12.75 -26.11
C LEU A 63 -2.50 -14.01 -25.91
N TYR A 64 -2.95 -14.93 -25.05
CA TYR A 64 -2.23 -16.20 -24.84
C TYR A 64 -2.24 -17.08 -26.10
N ILE A 65 -3.37 -17.15 -26.81
CA ILE A 65 -3.44 -17.88 -28.10
C ILE A 65 -2.48 -17.24 -29.11
N ALA A 66 -2.48 -15.91 -29.23
CA ALA A 66 -1.56 -15.21 -30.14
C ALA A 66 -0.08 -15.46 -29.78
N MET A 67 0.25 -15.43 -28.50
CA MET A 67 1.59 -15.74 -27.99
C MET A 67 1.97 -17.20 -28.27
N ILE A 68 1.09 -18.16 -28.00
CA ILE A 68 1.33 -19.60 -28.29
C ILE A 68 1.55 -19.80 -29.79
N LEU A 69 0.70 -19.19 -30.64
CA LEU A 69 0.84 -19.25 -32.10
C LEU A 69 2.16 -18.64 -32.55
N PHE A 70 2.55 -17.49 -32.02
CA PHE A 70 3.83 -16.85 -32.34
C PHE A 70 5.02 -17.74 -31.97
N VAL A 71 5.06 -18.27 -30.75
CA VAL A 71 6.12 -19.19 -30.28
C VAL A 71 6.14 -20.48 -31.12
N PHE A 72 4.96 -21.01 -31.46
CA PHE A 72 4.84 -22.18 -32.33
C PHE A 72 5.42 -21.91 -33.72
N VAL A 73 5.02 -20.80 -34.36
CA VAL A 73 5.54 -20.41 -35.69
C VAL A 73 7.06 -20.23 -35.64
N MET A 74 7.59 -19.55 -34.63
CA MET A 74 9.03 -19.38 -34.45
C MET A 74 9.76 -20.73 -34.24
N ALA A 75 9.19 -21.62 -33.45
CA ALA A 75 9.74 -22.97 -33.27
C ALA A 75 9.74 -23.78 -34.57
N VAL A 76 8.69 -23.68 -35.39
CA VAL A 76 8.58 -24.30 -36.72
C VAL A 76 9.63 -23.74 -37.69
N ILE A 77 9.81 -22.42 -37.73
CA ILE A 77 10.86 -21.77 -38.54
C ILE A 77 12.26 -22.30 -38.14
N VAL A 78 12.54 -22.34 -36.87
CA VAL A 78 13.83 -22.84 -36.33
C VAL A 78 13.98 -24.35 -36.59
N PHE A 79 12.90 -25.12 -36.56
CA PHE A 79 12.91 -26.54 -36.92
C PHE A 79 13.32 -26.77 -38.39
N PHE A 80 12.69 -26.05 -39.32
CA PHE A 80 13.01 -26.16 -40.74
C PHE A 80 14.37 -25.56 -41.11
N SER A 81 14.87 -24.59 -40.33
CA SER A 81 16.22 -24.05 -40.53
C SER A 81 17.33 -25.05 -40.16
N GLY A 82 16.96 -26.14 -39.48
CA GLY A 82 17.92 -27.14 -39.02
C GLY A 82 18.91 -26.64 -37.96
N ALA A 83 18.63 -25.48 -37.36
CA ALA A 83 19.52 -24.84 -36.40
C ALA A 83 19.82 -25.76 -35.20
N GLN A 84 21.07 -26.16 -35.10
CA GLN A 84 21.60 -26.91 -33.94
C GLN A 84 22.79 -26.15 -33.39
N LEU A 85 22.92 -26.10 -32.08
CA LEU A 85 24.11 -25.57 -31.44
C LEU A 85 25.22 -26.65 -31.41
N PRO A 86 26.32 -26.48 -32.13
CA PRO A 86 27.40 -27.47 -32.22
C PRO A 86 28.32 -27.43 -30.99
N ILE A 87 27.77 -27.05 -29.82
CA ILE A 87 28.56 -26.99 -28.57
C ILE A 87 28.74 -28.41 -28.05
N ARG A 88 29.99 -28.86 -27.88
CA ARG A 88 30.32 -30.18 -27.31
C ARG A 88 29.82 -30.28 -25.88
N TRP A 89 29.41 -31.45 -25.46
CA TRP A 89 28.89 -31.70 -24.10
C TRP A 89 29.88 -31.28 -23.00
N CYS A 90 31.19 -31.37 -23.24
CA CYS A 90 32.25 -30.94 -22.33
C CYS A 90 32.26 -29.42 -22.02
N PHE A 91 31.61 -28.58 -22.85
CA PHE A 91 31.46 -27.15 -22.58
C PHE A 91 30.06 -26.80 -22.08
N ARG A 92 29.06 -27.64 -22.35
CA ARG A 92 27.65 -27.34 -22.00
C ARG A 92 27.38 -27.47 -20.51
N TYR A 93 27.85 -28.58 -19.90
CA TYR A 93 27.67 -28.79 -18.48
C TYR A 93 28.51 -27.83 -17.61
N PRO A 94 29.79 -27.55 -17.93
CA PRO A 94 30.51 -26.46 -17.26
C PRO A 94 29.84 -25.11 -17.37
N ALA A 95 29.34 -24.74 -18.56
CA ALA A 95 28.61 -23.48 -18.74
C ALA A 95 27.33 -23.44 -17.89
N LEU A 96 26.57 -24.51 -17.83
CA LEU A 96 25.39 -24.63 -16.96
C LEU A 96 25.81 -24.54 -15.48
N ALA A 97 26.87 -25.21 -15.07
CA ALA A 97 27.40 -25.14 -13.71
C ALA A 97 27.80 -23.71 -13.33
N VAL A 98 28.49 -23.00 -14.23
CA VAL A 98 28.83 -21.56 -14.02
C VAL A 98 27.57 -20.72 -13.83
N VAL A 99 26.54 -20.90 -14.67
CA VAL A 99 25.28 -20.16 -14.52
C VAL A 99 24.62 -20.46 -13.17
N VAL A 100 24.54 -21.73 -12.77
CA VAL A 100 23.95 -22.14 -11.49
C VAL A 100 24.76 -21.57 -10.31
N VAL A 101 26.09 -21.63 -10.38
CA VAL A 101 26.96 -21.05 -9.34
C VAL A 101 26.78 -19.52 -9.27
N CYS A 102 26.76 -18.83 -10.42
CA CYS A 102 26.51 -17.39 -10.45
C CYS A 102 25.16 -17.04 -9.83
N MET A 103 24.10 -17.79 -10.16
CA MET A 103 22.78 -17.60 -9.56
C MET A 103 22.81 -17.85 -8.04
N ALA A 104 23.42 -18.93 -7.60
CA ALA A 104 23.54 -19.26 -6.17
C ALA A 104 24.33 -18.17 -5.41
N VAL A 105 25.45 -17.72 -5.96
CA VAL A 105 26.24 -16.62 -5.38
C VAL A 105 25.43 -15.31 -5.35
N SER A 106 24.69 -15.01 -6.41
CA SER A 106 23.86 -13.81 -6.46
C SER A 106 22.78 -13.80 -5.34
N VAL A 107 22.13 -14.95 -5.15
CA VAL A 107 21.12 -15.11 -4.07
C VAL A 107 21.77 -15.07 -2.68
N SER A 108 23.00 -15.64 -2.54
CA SER A 108 23.71 -15.69 -1.24
C SER A 108 24.40 -14.37 -0.87
N THR A 109 24.62 -13.46 -1.82
CA THR A 109 25.29 -12.18 -1.58
C THR A 109 24.57 -11.03 -2.31
N PRO A 110 23.27 -10.80 -2.02
CA PRO A 110 22.45 -9.83 -2.74
C PRO A 110 23.05 -8.42 -2.68
N GLU A 111 23.58 -7.98 -1.54
CA GLU A 111 24.17 -6.64 -1.37
C GLU A 111 25.36 -6.39 -2.30
N LYS A 112 26.22 -7.39 -2.52
CA LYS A 112 27.38 -7.26 -3.42
C LYS A 112 26.92 -7.15 -4.87
N VAL A 113 25.88 -7.90 -5.24
CA VAL A 113 25.29 -7.84 -6.58
C VAL A 113 24.61 -6.49 -6.80
N THR A 114 23.81 -6.02 -5.86
CA THR A 114 23.17 -4.70 -5.90
C THR A 114 24.21 -3.58 -6.04
N ARG A 115 25.28 -3.62 -5.23
CA ARG A 115 26.38 -2.65 -5.32
C ARG A 115 27.10 -2.69 -6.70
N LEU A 116 27.25 -3.88 -7.28
CA LEU A 116 27.83 -4.05 -8.61
C LEU A 116 26.93 -3.50 -9.70
N LEU A 117 25.62 -3.72 -9.60
CA LEU A 117 24.60 -3.19 -10.51
C LEU A 117 24.57 -1.67 -10.45
N ASN A 118 24.56 -1.07 -9.27
CA ASN A 118 24.61 0.38 -9.07
C ASN A 118 25.89 1.01 -9.65
N LYS A 119 27.05 0.38 -9.44
CA LYS A 119 28.33 0.86 -9.97
C LYS A 119 28.37 0.90 -11.50
N ASN A 120 27.56 0.08 -12.17
CA ASN A 120 27.52 -0.02 -13.62
C ASN A 120 26.31 0.69 -14.24
N ALA A 121 25.68 1.62 -13.52
CA ALA A 121 24.49 2.36 -13.95
C ALA A 121 23.29 1.47 -14.35
N LEU A 122 23.25 0.24 -13.87
CA LEU A 122 22.05 -0.57 -13.81
C LEU A 122 21.29 -0.13 -12.55
N TYR A 123 20.56 0.92 -12.73
CA TYR A 123 20.14 1.84 -11.72
C TYR A 123 19.03 1.30 -10.83
N LEU A 124 19.16 1.52 -9.52
CA LEU A 124 18.24 1.14 -8.47
C LEU A 124 17.77 2.36 -7.67
N GLU A 125 17.61 3.52 -8.33
CA GLU A 125 17.01 4.65 -7.62
C GLU A 125 15.55 4.34 -7.33
N ASP A 126 15.23 4.56 -6.11
CA ASP A 126 13.91 4.47 -5.54
C ASP A 126 13.10 3.21 -5.92
N MET A 127 13.48 2.11 -5.31
CA MET A 127 12.74 0.83 -5.39
C MET A 127 11.28 0.95 -4.93
N ALA A 128 10.89 2.05 -4.31
CA ALA A 128 9.49 2.32 -3.97
C ALA A 128 8.64 2.59 -5.21
N LEU A 129 9.25 3.13 -6.28
CA LEU A 129 8.61 3.29 -7.58
C LEU A 129 8.97 2.09 -8.46
N GLN A 130 8.32 0.96 -8.24
CA GLN A 130 8.53 -0.23 -9.06
C GLN A 130 8.30 0.03 -10.56
N THR A 131 7.41 0.95 -10.90
CA THR A 131 7.22 1.42 -12.28
C THR A 131 8.52 1.95 -12.87
N SER A 132 9.25 2.80 -12.14
CA SER A 132 10.55 3.31 -12.60
C SER A 132 11.60 2.20 -12.71
N ASN A 133 11.62 1.25 -11.76
CA ASN A 133 12.50 0.10 -11.80
C ASN A 133 12.26 -0.74 -13.08
N TYR A 134 11.00 -1.06 -13.39
CA TYR A 134 10.66 -1.87 -14.56
C TYR A 134 10.89 -1.11 -15.88
N GLN A 135 10.64 0.18 -15.91
CA GLN A 135 10.93 1.02 -17.09
C GLN A 135 12.43 1.17 -17.35
N ALA A 136 13.24 1.36 -16.31
CA ALA A 136 14.69 1.55 -16.43
C ALA A 136 15.43 0.23 -16.72
N ASN A 137 15.06 -0.87 -16.04
CA ASN A 137 15.80 -2.13 -16.04
C ASN A 137 15.17 -3.22 -16.92
N GLY A 138 13.97 -2.98 -17.44
CA GLY A 138 13.15 -3.96 -18.14
C GLY A 138 12.68 -5.09 -17.20
N PHE A 139 11.74 -5.89 -17.66
CA PHE A 139 11.13 -6.96 -16.84
C PHE A 139 12.16 -7.88 -16.17
N VAL A 140 13.10 -8.46 -16.94
CA VAL A 140 14.06 -9.44 -16.40
C VAL A 140 15.01 -8.82 -15.37
N GLY A 141 15.47 -7.60 -15.63
CA GLY A 141 16.34 -6.86 -14.71
C GLY A 141 15.62 -6.54 -13.41
N ALA A 142 14.47 -5.88 -13.50
CA ALA A 142 13.67 -5.49 -12.35
C ALA A 142 13.19 -6.71 -11.52
N PHE A 143 12.70 -7.76 -12.17
CA PHE A 143 12.29 -8.99 -11.51
C PHE A 143 13.45 -9.67 -10.75
N THR A 144 14.66 -9.70 -11.36
CA THR A 144 15.86 -10.24 -10.70
C THR A 144 16.28 -9.40 -9.51
N ILE A 145 16.24 -8.08 -9.65
CA ILE A 145 16.54 -7.14 -8.56
C ILE A 145 15.57 -7.36 -7.39
N ASN A 146 14.28 -7.48 -7.69
CA ASN A 146 13.26 -7.74 -6.68
C ASN A 146 13.47 -9.07 -5.94
N ILE A 147 13.88 -10.15 -6.64
CA ILE A 147 14.26 -11.40 -5.97
C ILE A 147 15.43 -11.18 -5.00
N LEU A 148 16.45 -10.43 -5.43
CA LEU A 148 17.64 -10.19 -4.60
C LEU A 148 17.35 -9.28 -3.40
N SER A 149 16.38 -8.40 -3.51
CA SER A 149 15.98 -7.46 -2.46
C SER A 149 14.79 -7.93 -1.60
N SER A 150 14.23 -9.13 -1.87
CA SER A 150 13.03 -9.63 -1.15
C SER A 150 13.27 -10.09 0.29
N ASN A 151 14.51 -10.20 0.72
CA ASN A 151 14.83 -10.58 2.09
C ASN A 151 14.86 -9.36 3.01
N ILE A 152 14.13 -9.44 4.14
CA ILE A 152 14.20 -8.42 5.18
C ILE A 152 15.62 -8.42 5.76
N GLN A 153 16.26 -7.26 5.73
CA GLN A 153 17.63 -7.10 6.21
C GLN A 153 17.67 -7.15 7.74
N LYS A 154 18.34 -8.17 8.27
CA LYS A 154 18.58 -8.25 9.72
C LYS A 154 19.51 -7.11 10.14
N PRO A 155 19.12 -6.26 11.12
CA PRO A 155 20.03 -5.26 11.67
C PRO A 155 21.27 -5.92 12.30
N ASP A 156 22.47 -5.34 12.11
CA ASP A 156 23.73 -5.92 12.57
C ASP A 156 23.79 -6.12 14.10
N ASN A 157 23.12 -5.24 14.84
CA ASN A 157 23.04 -5.24 16.31
C ASN A 157 21.81 -5.99 16.85
N TYR A 158 21.06 -6.73 16.03
CA TYR A 158 19.85 -7.39 16.49
C TYR A 158 20.13 -8.58 17.42
N SER A 159 19.64 -8.50 18.63
CA SER A 159 19.65 -9.52 19.67
C SER A 159 18.48 -9.29 20.64
N GLU A 160 18.16 -10.29 21.50
CA GLU A 160 17.19 -10.12 22.59
C GLU A 160 17.58 -8.97 23.51
N ASP A 161 18.82 -8.95 23.99
CA ASP A 161 19.34 -7.88 24.86
C ASP A 161 19.21 -6.48 24.23
N ALA A 162 19.35 -6.37 22.90
CA ALA A 162 19.21 -5.08 22.20
C ALA A 162 17.74 -4.63 22.08
N VAL A 163 16.82 -5.56 21.92
CA VAL A 163 15.37 -5.29 21.93
C VAL A 163 14.93 -4.90 23.33
N ASP A 164 15.32 -5.66 24.35
CA ASP A 164 15.00 -5.38 25.74
C ASP A 164 15.54 -3.99 26.16
N ALA A 165 16.76 -3.67 25.76
CA ALA A 165 17.37 -2.35 26.06
C ALA A 165 16.64 -1.17 25.39
N LEU A 166 15.99 -1.38 24.24
CA LEU A 166 15.18 -0.33 23.60
C LEU A 166 13.86 -0.09 24.31
N LEU A 167 13.29 -1.12 24.91
CA LEU A 167 12.01 -1.04 25.62
C LEU A 167 12.19 -0.93 27.15
N ASP A 168 13.45 -0.90 27.65
CA ASP A 168 13.73 -0.71 29.05
C ASP A 168 13.22 0.65 29.53
N GLY A 169 12.39 0.63 30.57
CA GLY A 169 11.74 1.83 31.10
C GLY A 169 10.36 2.15 30.53
N TYR A 170 9.96 1.53 29.44
CA TYR A 170 8.57 1.62 28.95
C TYR A 170 7.72 0.53 29.62
N THR A 171 6.51 0.88 30.00
CA THR A 171 5.59 -0.03 30.71
C THR A 171 4.21 0.04 30.06
N GLU A 172 3.44 -1.03 30.20
CA GLU A 172 2.02 -0.97 29.83
C GLU A 172 1.34 0.16 30.59
N GLN A 173 0.58 0.96 29.85
CA GLN A 173 -0.27 2.00 30.39
C GLN A 173 -1.71 1.52 30.41
N ASP A 174 -2.31 1.51 31.58
CA ASP A 174 -3.74 1.23 31.72
C ASP A 174 -4.56 2.33 31.04
N LYS A 175 -5.80 1.98 30.69
CA LYS A 175 -6.76 2.96 30.19
C LYS A 175 -7.01 4.06 31.23
N SER A 176 -7.24 5.28 30.74
CA SER A 176 -7.62 6.40 31.60
C SER A 176 -9.01 6.18 32.24
N ASP A 177 -9.28 6.89 33.34
CA ASP A 177 -10.60 6.85 34.00
C ASP A 177 -11.72 7.38 33.10
N ASP A 178 -11.39 8.24 32.13
CA ASP A 178 -12.32 8.86 31.17
C ASP A 178 -12.52 8.04 29.89
N PHE A 179 -11.87 6.87 29.74
CA PHE A 179 -12.03 6.00 28.57
C PHE A 179 -13.43 5.42 28.48
N SER A 180 -14.28 5.98 27.63
CA SER A 180 -15.68 5.60 27.46
C SER A 180 -15.90 4.33 26.62
N SER A 181 -14.83 3.75 26.04
CA SER A 181 -14.91 2.67 25.05
C SER A 181 -15.72 3.07 23.79
N PRO A 182 -15.33 4.16 23.12
CA PRO A 182 -16.05 4.65 21.94
C PRO A 182 -15.95 3.65 20.78
N ASP A 183 -16.92 3.68 19.87
CA ASP A 183 -16.73 3.02 18.59
C ASP A 183 -15.61 3.72 17.81
N ILE A 184 -14.75 2.94 17.17
CA ILE A 184 -13.61 3.45 16.40
C ILE A 184 -13.83 3.07 14.93
N ILE A 185 -14.01 4.08 14.09
CA ILE A 185 -14.13 3.94 12.65
C ILE A 185 -12.83 4.46 12.04
N LEU A 186 -12.02 3.56 11.49
CA LEU A 186 -10.78 3.89 10.81
C LEU A 186 -11.00 3.71 9.31
N VAL A 187 -10.92 4.77 8.52
CA VAL A 187 -11.16 4.73 7.07
C VAL A 187 -9.90 5.13 6.30
N LEU A 188 -9.40 4.19 5.53
CA LEU A 188 -8.44 4.43 4.48
C LEU A 188 -9.22 4.74 3.19
N SER A 189 -9.18 5.99 2.78
CA SER A 189 -9.84 6.44 1.55
C SER A 189 -8.87 6.37 0.38
N GLU A 190 -9.20 5.54 -0.59
CA GLU A 190 -8.37 5.27 -1.78
C GLU A 190 -8.02 6.54 -2.52
N SER A 191 -6.71 6.82 -2.61
CA SER A 191 -6.16 7.97 -3.33
C SER A 191 -6.75 9.33 -2.90
N PHE A 192 -7.17 9.48 -1.63
CA PHE A 192 -7.76 10.72 -1.13
C PHE A 192 -6.68 11.79 -0.99
N TRP A 193 -6.59 12.65 -1.99
CA TRP A 193 -5.61 13.73 -2.09
C TRP A 193 -6.23 14.98 -2.69
N ASP A 194 -5.76 16.16 -2.28
CA ASP A 194 -6.29 17.44 -2.71
C ASP A 194 -5.77 17.87 -4.10
N PRO A 195 -6.55 17.74 -5.19
CA PRO A 195 -6.11 18.12 -6.53
C PRO A 195 -5.97 19.65 -6.68
N THR A 196 -6.51 20.45 -5.77
CA THR A 196 -6.36 21.92 -5.83
C THR A 196 -4.93 22.38 -5.54
N LEU A 197 -4.09 21.47 -5.04
CA LEU A 197 -2.64 21.70 -4.87
C LEU A 197 -1.86 21.67 -6.19
N LEU A 198 -2.48 21.27 -7.32
CA LEU A 198 -1.84 21.32 -8.64
C LEU A 198 -1.76 22.78 -9.13
N PRO A 199 -0.55 23.36 -9.28
CA PRO A 199 -0.41 24.76 -9.68
C PRO A 199 -1.07 25.07 -11.03
N GLY A 200 -1.70 26.22 -11.14
CA GLY A 200 -2.34 26.69 -12.37
C GLY A 200 -3.60 25.93 -12.76
N THR A 201 -4.13 25.05 -11.89
CA THR A 201 -5.35 24.29 -12.13
C THR A 201 -6.57 25.02 -11.57
N THR A 202 -7.66 24.99 -12.32
CA THR A 202 -8.96 25.56 -11.92
C THR A 202 -10.04 24.48 -11.99
N PHE A 203 -10.99 24.56 -11.07
CA PHE A 203 -12.07 23.59 -10.88
C PHE A 203 -13.41 24.30 -10.95
N SER A 204 -14.44 23.66 -11.51
CA SER A 204 -15.80 24.22 -11.56
C SER A 204 -16.50 24.24 -10.20
N ALA A 205 -16.04 23.42 -9.26
CA ALA A 205 -16.45 23.37 -7.85
C ALA A 205 -15.27 22.91 -6.99
N ASP A 206 -15.31 23.18 -5.67
CA ASP A 206 -14.31 22.65 -4.74
C ASP A 206 -14.51 21.12 -4.58
N PRO A 207 -13.53 20.29 -4.93
CA PRO A 207 -13.67 18.84 -4.80
C PRO A 207 -13.63 18.33 -3.36
N LEU A 208 -13.21 19.15 -2.40
CA LEU A 208 -13.05 18.81 -0.98
C LEU A 208 -13.78 19.83 -0.08
N GLU A 209 -14.95 20.28 -0.50
CA GLU A 209 -15.74 21.30 0.24
C GLU A 209 -16.11 20.79 1.63
N ASN A 210 -16.57 19.53 1.75
CA ASN A 210 -16.96 18.95 3.03
C ASN A 210 -15.75 18.70 3.94
N TYR A 211 -14.64 18.19 3.39
CA TYR A 211 -13.39 18.03 4.15
C TYR A 211 -12.95 19.36 4.78
N ARG A 212 -12.97 20.47 4.02
CA ARG A 212 -12.56 21.79 4.52
C ARG A 212 -13.52 22.34 5.57
N GLU A 213 -14.82 22.13 5.38
CA GLU A 213 -15.84 22.50 6.36
C GLU A 213 -15.63 21.73 7.66
N ILE A 214 -15.50 20.41 7.60
CA ILE A 214 -15.29 19.54 8.78
C ILE A 214 -13.96 19.88 9.47
N ALA A 215 -12.88 20.04 8.71
CA ALA A 215 -11.55 20.39 9.24
C ALA A 215 -11.55 21.74 9.98
N SER A 216 -12.49 22.64 9.66
CA SER A 216 -12.62 23.93 10.33
C SER A 216 -13.41 23.89 11.65
N ARG A 217 -14.03 22.75 12.00
CA ARG A 217 -14.80 22.60 13.25
C ARG A 217 -13.87 22.56 14.47
N GLU A 218 -14.31 23.13 15.58
CA GLU A 218 -13.51 23.31 16.80
C GLU A 218 -12.97 21.98 17.38
N ASN A 219 -13.74 20.88 17.27
CA ASN A 219 -13.37 19.57 17.82
C ASN A 219 -12.75 18.64 16.78
N THR A 220 -12.29 19.17 15.66
CA THR A 220 -11.65 18.38 14.60
C THR A 220 -10.14 18.53 14.65
N ILE A 221 -9.46 17.42 14.39
CA ILE A 221 -8.01 17.35 14.20
C ILE A 221 -7.78 16.97 12.74
N SER A 222 -7.01 17.77 12.03
CA SER A 222 -6.69 17.49 10.63
C SER A 222 -5.29 17.97 10.27
N GLY A 223 -4.80 17.59 9.10
CA GLY A 223 -3.48 17.99 8.66
C GLY A 223 -2.94 17.06 7.59
N ARG A 224 -1.62 16.84 7.60
CA ARG A 224 -0.90 16.00 6.66
C ARG A 224 -0.52 14.66 7.28
N PHE A 225 -0.91 13.62 6.60
CA PHE A 225 -0.55 12.24 6.89
C PHE A 225 0.60 11.83 5.98
N PHE A 226 1.77 11.55 6.54
CA PHE A 226 2.94 11.12 5.80
C PHE A 226 2.90 9.62 5.59
N THR A 227 2.83 9.23 4.33
CA THR A 227 2.67 7.84 3.89
C THR A 227 3.92 7.32 3.20
N THR A 228 4.08 6.02 3.16
CA THR A 228 5.12 5.31 2.39
C THR A 228 4.63 4.86 1.01
N GLY A 229 3.34 5.04 0.71
CA GLY A 229 2.71 4.77 -0.59
C GLY A 229 2.86 5.93 -1.58
N LEU A 230 2.99 5.62 -2.88
CA LEU A 230 2.94 6.60 -3.96
C LEU A 230 2.47 5.94 -5.25
N GLY A 231 1.38 6.43 -5.81
CA GLY A 231 0.83 5.95 -7.08
C GLY A 231 0.31 4.52 -7.02
N GLY A 232 0.04 4.00 -5.83
CA GLY A 232 -0.32 2.62 -5.51
C GLY A 232 0.37 2.14 -4.25
N GLY A 233 0.08 0.90 -3.86
CA GLY A 233 0.67 0.31 -2.66
C GLY A 233 -0.09 0.67 -1.39
N THR A 234 -1.42 0.79 -1.48
CA THR A 234 -2.38 0.99 -0.37
C THR A 234 -2.06 0.13 0.85
N VAL A 235 -1.60 -1.09 0.63
CA VAL A 235 -1.21 -2.04 1.68
C VAL A 235 -0.08 -1.53 2.59
N ARG A 236 0.72 -0.57 2.17
CA ARG A 236 1.84 -0.03 2.96
C ARG A 236 1.35 0.85 4.11
N PRO A 237 0.65 1.98 3.86
CA PRO A 237 0.07 2.77 4.94
C PRO A 237 -0.99 2.00 5.74
N GLU A 238 -1.76 1.11 5.11
CA GLU A 238 -2.66 0.18 5.78
C GLU A 238 -1.95 -0.63 6.88
N PHE A 239 -0.84 -1.28 6.52
CA PHE A 239 -0.01 -2.06 7.44
C PHE A 239 0.54 -1.19 8.56
N GLU A 240 1.08 -0.01 8.23
CA GLU A 240 1.70 0.90 9.20
C GLU A 240 0.69 1.44 10.21
N VAL A 241 -0.49 1.88 9.74
CA VAL A 241 -1.54 2.41 10.61
C VAL A 241 -2.08 1.34 11.56
N LEU A 242 -2.23 0.09 11.11
CA LEU A 242 -2.77 -0.98 11.95
C LEU A 242 -1.74 -1.55 12.94
N THR A 243 -0.44 -1.51 12.61
CA THR A 243 0.59 -2.21 13.39
C THR A 243 1.59 -1.30 14.11
N GLY A 244 1.72 -0.06 13.69
CA GLY A 244 2.79 0.84 14.14
C GLY A 244 4.17 0.52 13.55
N LEU A 245 4.31 -0.51 12.70
CA LEU A 245 5.56 -0.91 12.07
C LEU A 245 5.79 -0.10 10.79
N SER A 246 7.05 0.15 10.40
CA SER A 246 7.32 0.88 9.17
C SER A 246 7.70 -0.04 8.01
N THR A 247 7.03 0.14 6.88
CA THR A 247 7.31 -0.58 5.62
C THR A 247 8.57 -0.07 4.92
N ASP A 248 9.14 1.06 5.36
CA ASP A 248 10.45 1.53 4.87
C ASP A 248 11.60 0.57 5.20
N TYR A 249 11.43 -0.28 6.21
CA TYR A 249 12.40 -1.30 6.60
C TYR A 249 12.13 -2.68 5.98
N LEU A 250 11.05 -2.80 5.24
CA LEU A 250 10.70 -3.99 4.47
C LEU A 250 11.24 -3.89 3.04
N PRO A 251 11.35 -5.02 2.32
CA PRO A 251 11.71 -5.00 0.91
C PRO A 251 10.77 -4.12 0.09
N SER A 252 11.36 -3.29 -0.75
CA SER A 252 10.60 -2.37 -1.60
C SER A 252 9.65 -3.13 -2.53
N GLY A 253 8.38 -2.67 -2.61
CA GLY A 253 7.35 -3.27 -3.44
C GLY A 253 6.81 -4.63 -2.91
N CYS A 254 7.21 -5.08 -1.72
CA CYS A 254 6.60 -6.27 -1.11
C CYS A 254 5.18 -5.98 -0.62
N VAL A 255 4.41 -7.04 -0.45
CA VAL A 255 3.14 -7.01 0.29
C VAL A 255 3.46 -7.26 1.77
N PRO A 256 3.37 -6.26 2.67
CA PRO A 256 3.78 -6.41 4.07
C PRO A 256 3.08 -7.56 4.79
N TRP A 257 1.80 -7.80 4.47
CA TRP A 257 0.98 -8.86 5.06
C TRP A 257 1.51 -10.27 4.82
N GLN A 258 2.37 -10.48 3.82
CA GLN A 258 3.02 -11.78 3.61
C GLN A 258 4.00 -12.17 4.73
N TYR A 259 4.46 -11.20 5.53
CA TYR A 259 5.39 -11.42 6.64
C TYR A 259 4.68 -11.64 7.98
N ILE A 260 3.38 -11.42 8.07
CA ILE A 260 2.58 -11.71 9.26
C ILE A 260 2.13 -13.17 9.22
N LEU A 261 3.00 -14.05 9.72
CA LEU A 261 2.82 -15.49 9.64
C LEU A 261 2.13 -16.09 10.87
N GLU A 262 2.12 -15.36 11.98
CA GLU A 262 1.56 -15.74 13.28
C GLU A 262 0.98 -14.52 13.99
N ASP A 263 0.29 -14.73 15.10
CA ASP A 263 -0.30 -13.65 15.88
C ASP A 263 0.74 -12.57 16.21
N THR A 264 0.38 -11.34 15.96
CA THR A 264 1.26 -10.18 16.05
C THR A 264 0.52 -9.03 16.72
N ASP A 265 1.15 -8.42 17.72
CA ASP A 265 0.60 -7.24 18.39
C ASP A 265 0.40 -6.09 17.42
N SER A 266 -0.74 -5.45 17.56
CA SER A 266 -1.20 -4.35 16.72
C SER A 266 -2.08 -3.41 17.53
N TYR A 267 -2.42 -2.24 16.98
CA TYR A 267 -3.44 -1.40 17.60
C TYR A 267 -4.78 -2.14 17.69
N VAL A 268 -5.14 -2.94 16.69
CA VAL A 268 -6.39 -3.71 16.68
C VAL A 268 -6.42 -4.75 17.81
N SER A 269 -5.30 -5.45 18.06
CA SER A 269 -5.23 -6.47 19.10
C SER A 269 -5.43 -5.87 20.50
N VAL A 270 -5.02 -4.61 20.72
CA VAL A 270 -5.29 -3.88 21.97
C VAL A 270 -6.80 -3.72 22.18
N TYR A 271 -7.52 -3.20 21.17
CA TYR A 271 -8.97 -3.03 21.26
C TYR A 271 -9.72 -4.36 21.35
N LYS A 272 -9.27 -5.39 20.64
CA LYS A 272 -9.80 -6.75 20.79
C LYS A 272 -9.65 -7.25 22.22
N GLY A 273 -8.49 -6.99 22.86
CA GLY A 273 -8.25 -7.33 24.27
C GLY A 273 -9.19 -6.61 25.25
N LEU A 274 -9.72 -5.43 24.87
CA LEU A 274 -10.73 -4.68 25.61
C LEU A 274 -12.17 -5.15 25.36
N GLY A 275 -12.37 -6.17 24.51
CA GLY A 275 -13.69 -6.73 24.21
C GLY A 275 -14.42 -6.05 23.05
N TYR A 276 -13.72 -5.28 22.24
CA TYR A 276 -14.28 -4.74 20.99
C TYR A 276 -14.59 -5.86 19.99
N LYS A 277 -15.67 -5.70 19.25
CA LYS A 277 -15.87 -6.43 17.99
C LYS A 277 -14.98 -5.78 16.94
N THR A 278 -14.07 -6.53 16.37
CA THR A 278 -13.09 -6.03 15.41
C THR A 278 -13.45 -6.52 14.00
N MET A 279 -13.59 -5.59 13.07
CA MET A 279 -14.01 -5.93 11.71
C MET A 279 -13.31 -5.08 10.65
N ALA A 280 -13.25 -5.62 9.43
CA ALA A 280 -12.79 -4.88 8.25
C ALA A 280 -13.85 -4.95 7.14
N VAL A 281 -14.04 -3.80 6.45
CA VAL A 281 -14.92 -3.64 5.29
C VAL A 281 -14.09 -3.16 4.11
N HIS A 282 -14.08 -3.96 3.02
CA HIS A 282 -13.35 -3.60 1.81
C HIS A 282 -14.15 -4.04 0.57
N PRO A 283 -14.71 -3.09 -0.23
CA PRO A 283 -15.52 -3.39 -1.40
C PRO A 283 -14.69 -3.88 -2.60
N TYR A 284 -13.81 -4.85 -2.34
CA TYR A 284 -12.96 -5.50 -3.33
C TYR A 284 -12.70 -6.95 -2.93
N THR A 285 -12.05 -7.71 -3.83
CA THR A 285 -11.85 -9.15 -3.66
C THR A 285 -11.02 -9.50 -2.43
N SER A 286 -11.44 -10.54 -1.73
CA SER A 286 -10.78 -11.07 -0.53
C SER A 286 -9.37 -11.63 -0.77
N SER A 287 -9.02 -11.96 -2.02
CA SER A 287 -7.72 -12.52 -2.38
C SER A 287 -6.59 -11.47 -2.50
N PHE A 288 -6.95 -10.18 -2.48
CA PHE A 288 -5.98 -9.10 -2.72
C PHE A 288 -5.13 -8.81 -1.48
N TYR A 289 -3.82 -8.68 -1.67
CA TYR A 289 -2.83 -8.35 -0.65
C TYR A 289 -2.76 -9.31 0.56
N ASN A 290 -3.24 -10.54 0.46
CA ASN A 290 -3.18 -11.53 1.55
C ASN A 290 -3.94 -11.13 2.84
N ARG A 291 -4.86 -10.16 2.77
CA ARG A 291 -5.62 -9.63 3.92
C ARG A 291 -6.37 -10.71 4.66
N LYS A 292 -7.05 -11.60 3.92
CA LYS A 292 -7.84 -12.70 4.50
C LYS A 292 -7.01 -13.61 5.44
N ALA A 293 -5.73 -13.79 5.15
CA ALA A 293 -4.84 -14.62 5.98
C ALA A 293 -4.15 -13.84 7.10
N ALA A 294 -3.89 -12.55 6.90
CA ALA A 294 -3.11 -11.74 7.83
C ALA A 294 -3.97 -11.03 8.89
N TYR A 295 -5.14 -10.51 8.50
CA TYR A 295 -5.98 -9.72 9.40
C TYR A 295 -6.37 -10.42 10.70
N PRO A 296 -6.78 -11.72 10.69
CA PRO A 296 -7.05 -12.43 11.95
C PRO A 296 -5.86 -12.46 12.90
N LYS A 297 -4.63 -12.47 12.37
CA LYS A 297 -3.39 -12.52 13.15
C LYS A 297 -3.01 -11.20 13.81
N ILE A 298 -3.57 -10.10 13.34
CA ILE A 298 -3.43 -8.78 13.95
C ILE A 298 -4.66 -8.38 14.77
N GLY A 299 -5.62 -9.29 14.94
CA GLY A 299 -6.77 -9.10 15.81
C GLY A 299 -8.09 -8.73 15.13
N ILE A 300 -8.20 -8.69 13.78
CA ILE A 300 -9.46 -8.46 13.09
C ILE A 300 -10.21 -9.81 12.95
N ASP A 301 -11.38 -9.91 13.54
CA ASP A 301 -12.15 -11.16 13.58
C ASP A 301 -13.15 -11.31 12.43
N GLU A 302 -13.79 -10.22 12.01
CA GLU A 302 -14.80 -10.23 10.95
C GLU A 302 -14.30 -9.52 9.70
N LEU A 303 -14.42 -10.18 8.54
CA LEU A 303 -13.94 -9.66 7.26
C LEU A 303 -15.09 -9.60 6.27
N HIS A 304 -15.36 -8.41 5.73
CA HIS A 304 -16.44 -8.16 4.79
C HIS A 304 -15.88 -7.61 3.48
N PHE A 305 -15.83 -8.47 2.47
CA PHE A 305 -15.32 -8.14 1.15
C PHE A 305 -16.47 -7.90 0.15
N ASP A 306 -16.15 -7.69 -1.12
CA ASP A 306 -17.12 -7.41 -2.18
C ASP A 306 -18.28 -8.43 -2.24
N ASP A 307 -18.00 -9.73 -2.14
CA ASP A 307 -19.03 -10.77 -2.14
C ASP A 307 -20.00 -10.61 -0.96
N ASP A 308 -19.51 -10.26 0.22
CA ASP A 308 -20.33 -10.03 1.41
C ASP A 308 -21.18 -8.77 1.23
N ILE A 309 -20.62 -7.70 0.66
CA ILE A 309 -21.31 -6.45 0.37
C ILE A 309 -22.40 -6.68 -0.70
N TYR A 310 -22.09 -7.44 -1.77
CA TYR A 310 -23.10 -7.83 -2.75
C TYR A 310 -24.26 -8.63 -2.14
N ALA A 311 -23.99 -9.45 -1.14
CA ALA A 311 -25.02 -10.21 -0.43
C ALA A 311 -25.97 -9.32 0.41
N LEU A 312 -25.56 -8.09 0.74
CA LEU A 312 -26.41 -7.10 1.42
C LEU A 312 -27.37 -6.35 0.47
N GLY A 313 -27.36 -6.65 -0.83
CA GLY A 313 -28.16 -5.92 -1.82
C GLY A 313 -29.68 -5.95 -1.62
N GLU A 314 -30.21 -6.79 -0.71
CA GLU A 314 -31.61 -6.74 -0.28
C GLU A 314 -31.82 -5.77 0.91
N GLU A 315 -30.76 -5.42 1.63
CA GLU A 315 -30.79 -4.59 2.84
C GLU A 315 -30.24 -3.17 2.57
N LEU A 316 -29.32 -3.02 1.61
CA LEU A 316 -28.70 -1.77 1.22
C LEU A 316 -28.88 -1.50 -0.26
N GLU A 317 -29.04 -0.22 -0.62
CA GLU A 317 -28.98 0.21 -2.02
C GLU A 317 -27.54 0.10 -2.54
N LEU A 318 -27.32 -0.89 -3.41
CA LEU A 318 -26.01 -1.15 -4.02
C LEU A 318 -25.86 -0.31 -5.28
N THR A 319 -24.84 0.54 -5.30
CA THR A 319 -24.49 1.37 -6.46
C THR A 319 -23.06 1.10 -6.93
N ILE A 320 -22.87 1.16 -8.24
CA ILE A 320 -21.57 1.03 -8.90
C ILE A 320 -21.24 2.39 -9.53
N ARG A 321 -20.04 2.89 -9.25
CA ARG A 321 -19.57 4.14 -9.82
C ARG A 321 -18.10 4.01 -10.21
N GLY A 322 -17.71 4.54 -11.34
CA GLY A 322 -16.34 4.43 -11.82
C GLY A 322 -15.82 2.99 -11.92
N ARG A 323 -16.71 2.02 -12.20
CA ARG A 323 -16.43 0.57 -12.31
C ARG A 323 -16.21 -0.17 -10.98
N GLN A 324 -16.42 0.47 -9.85
CA GLN A 324 -16.27 -0.09 -8.50
C GLN A 324 -17.57 0.06 -7.70
N ILE A 325 -17.69 -0.68 -6.62
CA ILE A 325 -18.71 -0.40 -5.61
C ILE A 325 -18.49 1.04 -5.13
N SER A 326 -19.57 1.84 -5.13
CA SER A 326 -19.49 3.27 -4.83
C SER A 326 -19.13 3.57 -3.37
N ASP A 327 -18.58 4.76 -3.14
CA ASP A 327 -18.32 5.26 -1.81
C ASP A 327 -19.62 5.50 -1.01
N ASP A 328 -20.74 5.72 -1.69
CA ASP A 328 -22.07 5.76 -1.05
C ASP A 328 -22.49 4.39 -0.51
N THR A 329 -22.30 3.33 -1.29
CA THR A 329 -22.50 1.95 -0.82
C THR A 329 -21.52 1.58 0.29
N PHE A 330 -20.27 1.99 0.18
CA PHE A 330 -19.24 1.76 1.20
C PHE A 330 -19.62 2.40 2.54
N SER A 331 -20.05 3.67 2.55
CA SER A 331 -20.52 4.33 3.76
C SER A 331 -21.76 3.64 4.35
N SER A 332 -22.75 3.28 3.51
CA SER A 332 -23.93 2.52 3.94
C SER A 332 -23.57 1.17 4.59
N THR A 333 -22.53 0.51 4.07
CA THR A 333 -22.04 -0.76 4.61
C THR A 333 -21.42 -0.57 6.01
N ILE A 334 -20.65 0.50 6.21
CA ILE A 334 -20.09 0.85 7.52
C ILE A 334 -21.23 1.12 8.52
N GLU A 335 -22.20 1.96 8.15
CA GLU A 335 -23.38 2.27 8.97
C GLU A 335 -24.14 1.00 9.37
N TYR A 336 -24.39 0.12 8.40
CA TYR A 336 -25.07 -1.17 8.63
C TYR A 336 -24.36 -2.04 9.69
N TYR A 337 -23.04 -2.21 9.57
CA TYR A 337 -22.30 -3.04 10.51
C TYR A 337 -22.20 -2.40 11.90
N LEU A 338 -22.12 -1.08 12.00
CA LEU A 338 -22.17 -0.38 13.29
C LEU A 338 -23.52 -0.54 13.97
N ASP A 339 -24.64 -0.38 13.24
CA ASP A 339 -25.99 -0.53 13.78
C ASP A 339 -26.26 -1.97 14.21
N LYS A 340 -25.83 -2.93 13.42
CA LYS A 340 -25.95 -4.37 13.71
C LYS A 340 -25.20 -4.79 14.97
N ASN A 341 -24.15 -4.08 15.34
CA ASN A 341 -23.29 -4.38 16.49
C ASN A 341 -23.40 -3.34 17.61
N SER A 342 -24.51 -2.62 17.71
CA SER A 342 -24.74 -1.53 18.67
C SER A 342 -24.70 -1.95 20.14
N ASP A 343 -24.70 -3.25 20.45
CA ASP A 343 -24.62 -3.82 21.80
C ASP A 343 -23.19 -3.89 22.38
N SER A 344 -22.16 -3.66 21.57
CA SER A 344 -20.75 -3.78 21.97
C SER A 344 -19.92 -2.66 21.32
N PRO A 345 -18.77 -2.27 21.87
CA PRO A 345 -17.86 -1.37 21.20
C PRO A 345 -17.31 -2.03 19.93
N VAL A 346 -17.17 -1.26 18.85
CA VAL A 346 -16.73 -1.73 17.55
C VAL A 346 -15.43 -1.02 17.17
N PHE A 347 -14.44 -1.79 16.69
CA PHE A 347 -13.33 -1.30 15.91
C PHE A 347 -13.54 -1.72 14.45
N LEU A 348 -13.88 -0.77 13.60
CA LEU A 348 -14.12 -1.02 12.18
C LEU A 348 -13.04 -0.35 11.35
N PHE A 349 -12.34 -1.16 10.55
CA PHE A 349 -11.40 -0.69 9.54
C PHE A 349 -12.03 -0.77 8.15
N GLY A 350 -12.24 0.37 7.51
CA GLY A 350 -12.79 0.48 6.17
C GLY A 350 -11.72 0.87 5.16
N ILE A 351 -11.73 0.25 3.97
CA ILE A 351 -10.89 0.62 2.84
C ILE A 351 -11.81 0.88 1.66
N SER A 352 -11.87 2.13 1.17
CA SER A 352 -12.69 2.43 -0.01
C SER A 352 -12.02 1.96 -1.30
N MET A 353 -12.76 1.96 -2.41
CA MET A 353 -12.23 1.46 -3.68
C MET A 353 -12.69 2.28 -4.89
N GLU A 354 -13.71 3.12 -4.75
CA GLU A 354 -14.29 3.84 -5.89
C GLU A 354 -13.25 4.65 -6.66
N ASN A 355 -12.39 5.40 -5.96
CA ASN A 355 -11.40 6.25 -6.59
C ASN A 355 -10.09 5.53 -6.99
N HIS A 356 -10.07 4.18 -7.01
CA HIS A 356 -8.90 3.44 -7.49
C HIS A 356 -8.66 3.64 -9.00
N GLN A 357 -7.41 3.78 -9.38
CA GLN A 357 -7.00 3.86 -10.81
C GLN A 357 -7.45 2.63 -11.62
N PRO A 358 -7.53 2.67 -12.97
CA PRO A 358 -7.11 3.76 -13.87
C PRO A 358 -8.15 4.88 -13.98
N TYR A 359 -7.69 6.12 -14.09
CA TYR A 359 -8.56 7.30 -14.17
C TYR A 359 -9.08 7.65 -15.56
N PRO A 360 -8.34 7.45 -16.67
CA PRO A 360 -8.84 7.80 -18.00
C PRO A 360 -10.21 7.18 -18.28
N ASP A 361 -11.17 8.04 -18.66
CA ASP A 361 -12.55 7.66 -19.00
C ASP A 361 -13.24 6.80 -17.91
N LYS A 362 -12.92 7.06 -16.64
CA LYS A 362 -13.46 6.32 -15.49
C LYS A 362 -14.93 6.60 -15.28
N PHE A 363 -15.35 7.84 -15.39
CA PHE A 363 -16.73 8.29 -15.25
C PHE A 363 -17.29 8.72 -16.61
N GLU A 364 -18.52 8.28 -16.97
CA GLU A 364 -19.19 8.69 -18.20
C GLU A 364 -19.44 10.20 -18.22
N THR A 365 -19.75 10.77 -17.07
CA THR A 365 -19.98 12.19 -16.90
C THR A 365 -19.26 12.62 -15.61
N PRO A 366 -18.08 13.23 -15.72
CA PRO A 366 -17.40 13.83 -14.58
C PRO A 366 -18.21 14.97 -13.98
N ASP A 367 -18.29 15.04 -12.65
CA ASP A 367 -19.08 16.05 -11.93
C ASP A 367 -18.38 17.41 -11.84
N ILE A 368 -17.05 17.42 -11.91
CA ILE A 368 -16.21 18.62 -11.77
C ILE A 368 -15.36 18.78 -13.03
N GLU A 369 -15.51 19.93 -13.69
CA GLU A 369 -14.62 20.31 -14.80
C GLU A 369 -13.27 20.80 -14.25
N VAL A 370 -12.20 20.32 -14.85
CA VAL A 370 -10.82 20.69 -14.51
C VAL A 370 -10.13 21.30 -15.71
N LYS A 371 -9.46 22.44 -15.52
CA LYS A 371 -8.70 23.14 -16.58
C LYS A 371 -7.31 23.53 -16.09
N ASN A 372 -6.33 23.17 -16.89
CA ASN A 372 -4.94 23.63 -16.76
C ASN A 372 -4.30 23.65 -18.15
N ASP A 373 -3.81 24.81 -18.59
CA ASP A 373 -3.24 25.00 -19.93
C ASP A 373 -1.94 24.20 -20.16
N ALA A 374 -1.32 23.74 -19.09
CA ALA A 374 -0.09 22.93 -19.17
C ALA A 374 -0.38 21.44 -19.39
N PHE A 375 -1.61 20.98 -19.18
CA PHE A 375 -1.95 19.55 -19.32
C PHE A 375 -2.16 19.17 -20.78
N ASP A 376 -1.57 18.05 -21.18
CA ASP A 376 -2.01 17.35 -22.38
C ASP A 376 -3.40 16.70 -22.15
N GLU A 377 -4.06 16.30 -23.27
CA GLU A 377 -5.41 15.76 -23.24
C GLU A 377 -5.55 14.53 -22.31
N SER A 378 -4.57 13.63 -22.32
CA SER A 378 -4.57 12.43 -21.47
C SER A 378 -4.46 12.79 -19.99
N THR A 379 -3.59 13.73 -19.66
CA THR A 379 -3.39 14.21 -18.28
C THR A 379 -4.63 14.95 -17.79
N ALA A 380 -5.21 15.85 -18.62
CA ALA A 380 -6.43 16.56 -18.28
C ALA A 380 -7.60 15.59 -18.01
N ASN A 381 -7.76 14.55 -18.85
CA ASN A 381 -8.77 13.52 -18.67
C ASN A 381 -8.55 12.76 -17.34
N ALA A 382 -7.32 12.33 -17.06
CA ALA A 382 -7.01 11.61 -15.82
C ALA A 382 -7.28 12.46 -14.58
N VAL A 383 -6.87 13.74 -14.57
CA VAL A 383 -7.10 14.65 -13.44
C VAL A 383 -8.60 14.93 -13.24
N THR A 384 -9.36 15.12 -14.32
CA THR A 384 -10.81 15.36 -14.26
C THR A 384 -11.55 14.16 -13.64
N ASN A 385 -11.23 12.96 -14.08
CA ASN A 385 -11.84 11.74 -13.54
C ASN A 385 -11.41 11.48 -12.08
N PHE A 386 -10.14 11.69 -11.76
CA PHE A 386 -9.67 11.61 -10.37
C PHE A 386 -10.39 12.59 -9.46
N THR A 387 -10.55 13.84 -9.91
CA THR A 387 -11.24 14.91 -9.15
C THR A 387 -12.69 14.55 -8.86
N THR A 388 -13.38 13.90 -9.80
CA THR A 388 -14.75 13.41 -9.59
C THR A 388 -14.78 12.35 -8.50
N GLY A 389 -13.88 11.34 -8.54
CA GLY A 389 -13.85 10.30 -7.52
C GLY A 389 -13.45 10.82 -6.12
N VAL A 390 -12.53 11.79 -6.04
CA VAL A 390 -12.20 12.39 -4.73
C VAL A 390 -13.34 13.23 -4.18
N SER A 391 -14.16 13.84 -5.04
CA SER A 391 -15.37 14.54 -4.62
C SER A 391 -16.45 13.58 -4.10
N ASP A 392 -16.53 12.37 -4.65
CA ASP A 392 -17.44 11.35 -4.13
C ASP A 392 -16.95 10.81 -2.77
N ALA A 393 -15.63 10.65 -2.60
CA ALA A 393 -15.04 10.32 -1.29
C ALA A 393 -15.27 11.45 -0.25
N ASP A 394 -15.25 12.72 -0.65
CA ASP A 394 -15.57 13.86 0.21
C ASP A 394 -17.03 13.83 0.69
N LYS A 395 -17.97 13.44 -0.17
CA LYS A 395 -19.37 13.21 0.20
C LYS A 395 -19.54 12.02 1.14
N CYS A 396 -18.77 10.96 0.92
CA CYS A 396 -18.74 9.80 1.81
C CYS A 396 -18.26 10.18 3.22
N LEU A 397 -17.17 10.98 3.33
CA LEU A 397 -16.70 11.54 4.59
C LEU A 397 -17.82 12.31 5.30
N LYS A 398 -18.48 13.23 4.59
CA LYS A 398 -19.59 14.02 5.16
C LYS A 398 -20.73 13.15 5.66
N ARG A 399 -21.10 12.13 4.88
CA ARG A 399 -22.16 11.19 5.26
C ARG A 399 -21.83 10.45 6.56
N LEU A 400 -20.59 9.95 6.69
CA LEU A 400 -20.15 9.28 7.92
C LEU A 400 -20.14 10.24 9.12
N ILE A 401 -19.73 11.50 8.94
CA ILE A 401 -19.78 12.52 10.00
C ILE A 401 -21.23 12.76 10.41
N ASP A 402 -22.16 12.95 9.45
CA ASP A 402 -23.58 13.15 9.74
C ASP A 402 -24.19 11.96 10.46
N TYR A 403 -23.81 10.74 10.10
CA TYR A 403 -24.22 9.53 10.79
C TYR A 403 -23.71 9.52 12.24
N ILE A 404 -22.44 9.84 12.48
CA ILE A 404 -21.82 9.89 13.80
C ILE A 404 -22.47 10.96 14.69
N ASP A 405 -22.76 12.13 14.15
CA ASP A 405 -23.43 13.23 14.87
C ASP A 405 -24.84 12.85 15.39
N ASN A 406 -25.49 11.88 14.75
CA ASN A 406 -26.82 11.40 15.12
C ASN A 406 -26.78 10.14 16.00
N ARG A 407 -25.63 9.65 16.41
CA ARG A 407 -25.51 8.48 17.31
C ARG A 407 -25.49 8.90 18.77
N ASP A 408 -26.17 8.11 19.60
CA ASP A 408 -26.12 8.27 21.08
C ASP A 408 -24.82 7.69 21.66
N ARG A 409 -24.07 6.89 20.87
CA ARG A 409 -22.84 6.24 21.30
C ARG A 409 -21.64 7.08 20.92
N ASP A 410 -20.70 7.24 21.88
CA ASP A 410 -19.40 7.85 21.62
C ASP A 410 -18.73 7.14 20.43
N THR A 411 -18.39 7.92 19.42
CA THR A 411 -17.82 7.39 18.16
C THR A 411 -16.74 8.34 17.66
N ILE A 412 -15.60 7.77 17.31
CA ILE A 412 -14.48 8.48 16.69
C ILE A 412 -14.26 7.98 15.27
N LEU A 413 -14.14 8.90 14.32
CA LEU A 413 -13.74 8.64 12.94
C LEU A 413 -12.30 9.11 12.72
N VAL A 414 -11.49 8.21 12.18
CA VAL A 414 -10.16 8.50 11.65
C VAL A 414 -10.19 8.26 10.16
N TRP A 415 -10.11 9.32 9.38
CA TRP A 415 -10.13 9.29 7.91
C TRP A 415 -8.80 9.76 7.35
N PHE A 416 -8.21 9.00 6.43
CA PHE A 416 -6.93 9.38 5.81
C PHE A 416 -6.83 8.86 4.38
N GLY A 417 -6.10 9.60 3.53
CA GLY A 417 -5.71 9.14 2.21
C GLY A 417 -4.48 8.22 2.29
N ASP A 418 -4.45 7.18 1.50
CA ASP A 418 -3.35 6.20 1.51
C ASP A 418 -2.11 6.67 0.75
N HIS A 419 -2.29 7.27 -0.41
CA HIS A 419 -1.21 7.78 -1.26
C HIS A 419 -1.73 8.76 -2.31
N LEU A 420 -0.80 9.50 -2.95
CA LEU A 420 -1.13 10.25 -4.16
C LEU A 420 -1.33 9.28 -5.34
N PRO A 421 -2.30 9.55 -6.23
CA PRO A 421 -2.46 8.82 -7.49
C PRO A 421 -1.33 9.16 -8.48
N THR A 422 -1.09 8.35 -9.50
CA THR A 422 -0.06 8.63 -10.51
C THR A 422 -0.44 9.77 -11.47
N LEU A 423 -1.73 9.98 -11.74
CA LEU A 423 -2.31 11.01 -12.63
C LEU A 423 -1.55 11.17 -13.95
N GLY A 424 -1.50 10.08 -14.71
CA GLY A 424 -0.79 9.97 -15.96
C GLY A 424 0.60 9.36 -15.84
N GLY A 425 1.16 8.90 -16.99
CA GLY A 425 2.46 8.24 -17.02
C GLY A 425 3.56 9.12 -16.44
N ASN A 426 4.42 8.53 -15.61
CA ASN A 426 5.54 9.22 -14.96
C ASN A 426 5.14 10.47 -14.18
N MET A 427 4.03 10.41 -13.42
CA MET A 427 3.54 11.51 -12.60
C MET A 427 3.24 12.79 -13.44
N ALA A 428 2.60 12.61 -14.61
CA ALA A 428 2.45 13.65 -15.62
C ALA A 428 1.77 14.92 -15.10
N ALA A 429 0.67 14.81 -14.35
CA ALA A 429 -0.04 15.96 -13.83
C ALA A 429 0.82 16.84 -12.91
N TYR A 430 1.60 16.20 -12.04
CA TYR A 430 2.47 16.90 -11.08
C TYR A 430 3.64 17.60 -11.78
N ARG A 431 4.18 17.00 -12.84
CA ARG A 431 5.28 17.59 -13.64
C ARG A 431 4.80 18.70 -14.57
N GLN A 432 3.69 18.46 -15.27
CA GLN A 432 3.14 19.43 -16.22
C GLN A 432 2.61 20.67 -15.50
N SER A 433 2.01 20.53 -14.30
CA SER A 433 1.60 21.66 -13.48
C SER A 433 2.78 22.43 -12.84
N GLY A 434 3.98 21.82 -12.83
CA GLY A 434 5.13 22.40 -12.14
C GLY A 434 5.11 22.19 -10.61
N MET A 435 4.26 21.31 -10.08
CA MET A 435 4.25 20.95 -8.66
C MET A 435 5.56 20.27 -8.23
N ILE A 436 6.12 19.43 -9.11
CA ILE A 436 7.40 18.76 -8.92
C ILE A 436 8.32 19.01 -10.12
N GLY A 437 9.62 19.09 -9.86
CA GLY A 437 10.66 19.27 -10.88
C GLY A 437 11.03 17.98 -11.62
N ALA A 438 12.09 18.08 -12.46
CA ALA A 438 12.67 16.91 -13.12
C ALA A 438 13.38 15.98 -12.14
N GLU A 439 14.00 16.56 -11.10
CA GLU A 439 14.62 15.85 -9.97
C GLU A 439 13.76 16.09 -8.72
N TYR A 440 13.71 15.10 -7.83
CA TYR A 440 13.01 15.20 -6.56
C TYR A 440 13.97 15.78 -5.51
N ASP A 441 13.62 16.94 -4.99
CA ASP A 441 14.18 17.52 -3.77
C ASP A 441 13.31 17.18 -2.53
N GLU A 442 13.73 17.61 -1.34
CA GLU A 442 12.97 17.33 -0.10
C GLU A 442 11.55 17.91 -0.17
N GLU A 443 11.35 19.10 -0.74
CA GLU A 443 10.04 19.70 -0.90
C GLU A 443 9.14 18.88 -1.83
N SER A 444 9.68 18.35 -2.92
CA SER A 444 8.97 17.44 -3.82
C SER A 444 8.54 16.16 -3.11
N TYR A 445 9.44 15.54 -2.34
CA TYR A 445 9.11 14.34 -1.56
C TYR A 445 8.03 14.62 -0.53
N GLU A 446 8.11 15.73 0.20
CA GLU A 446 7.10 16.13 1.17
C GLU A 446 5.71 16.26 0.53
N LYS A 447 5.63 16.84 -0.66
CA LYS A 447 4.38 17.00 -1.41
C LYS A 447 3.80 15.67 -1.90
N ILE A 448 4.63 14.75 -2.39
CA ILE A 448 4.15 13.52 -3.02
C ILE A 448 3.98 12.34 -2.06
N TYR A 449 4.49 12.45 -0.83
CA TYR A 449 4.34 11.44 0.23
C TYR A 449 3.46 11.93 1.38
N SER A 450 2.59 12.91 1.15
CA SER A 450 1.64 13.37 2.15
C SER A 450 0.23 13.50 1.59
N THR A 451 -0.74 13.01 2.35
CA THR A 451 -2.17 13.04 2.06
C THR A 451 -2.91 13.76 3.20
N PRO A 452 -4.13 14.23 2.99
CA PRO A 452 -4.93 14.77 4.08
C PRO A 452 -5.43 13.67 5.02
N PHE A 453 -5.60 14.03 6.30
CA PHE A 453 -6.32 13.21 7.29
C PHE A 453 -7.25 14.05 8.15
N ILE A 454 -8.23 13.40 8.76
CA ILE A 454 -9.14 13.95 9.78
C ILE A 454 -9.31 12.94 10.91
N VAL A 455 -9.31 13.45 12.16
CA VAL A 455 -9.86 12.78 13.34
C VAL A 455 -11.03 13.61 13.84
N TYR A 456 -12.20 12.99 13.90
CA TYR A 456 -13.45 13.61 14.34
C TYR A 456 -14.14 12.71 15.37
N ALA A 457 -14.74 13.28 16.38
CA ALA A 457 -15.55 12.56 17.36
C ALA A 457 -16.82 13.35 17.74
N ASN A 458 -17.90 12.65 18.06
CA ASN A 458 -19.12 13.23 18.61
C ASN A 458 -19.07 13.44 20.14
N PHE A 459 -17.90 13.28 20.72
CA PHE A 459 -17.61 13.53 22.13
C PHE A 459 -16.31 14.34 22.28
N ASP A 460 -16.03 14.84 23.49
CA ASP A 460 -14.81 15.60 23.72
C ASP A 460 -13.57 14.71 23.74
N LEU A 461 -12.64 15.01 22.84
CA LEU A 461 -11.34 14.36 22.80
C LEU A 461 -10.42 14.93 23.88
N GLY A 462 -9.64 14.05 24.52
CA GLY A 462 -8.56 14.42 25.42
C GLY A 462 -7.40 15.14 24.73
N ASP A 463 -6.31 15.28 25.47
CA ASP A 463 -5.07 15.85 24.94
C ASP A 463 -4.18 14.74 24.37
N SER A 464 -3.38 15.08 23.36
CA SER A 464 -2.33 14.22 22.82
C SER A 464 -1.10 15.06 22.50
N ASP A 465 0.07 14.50 22.74
CA ASP A 465 1.35 15.12 22.36
C ASP A 465 1.62 14.97 20.85
N LEU A 466 0.94 14.02 20.20
CA LEU A 466 1.10 13.73 18.76
C LEU A 466 0.07 14.45 17.89
N LEU A 467 -1.13 14.70 18.40
CA LEU A 467 -2.26 15.27 17.66
C LEU A 467 -2.94 16.36 18.49
N HIS A 468 -3.16 17.52 17.90
CA HIS A 468 -3.82 18.66 18.55
C HIS A 468 -4.97 19.18 17.71
N LYS A 469 -5.98 19.78 18.36
CA LYS A 469 -7.13 20.38 17.69
C LYS A 469 -6.68 21.44 16.70
N GLY A 470 -7.17 21.38 15.47
CA GLY A 470 -6.82 22.29 14.37
C GLY A 470 -6.31 21.57 13.14
N THR A 471 -5.74 22.35 12.20
CA THR A 471 -5.46 21.91 10.81
C THR A 471 -3.98 21.78 10.46
N ASP A 472 -3.07 21.97 11.38
CA ASP A 472 -1.61 22.04 11.16
C ASP A 472 -0.84 20.81 11.68
N ASN A 473 -1.55 19.69 11.89
CA ASN A 473 -0.92 18.45 12.32
C ASN A 473 -0.10 17.81 11.20
N ASN A 474 1.01 17.19 11.58
CA ASN A 474 1.84 16.37 10.71
C ASN A 474 2.11 15.05 11.42
N ILE A 475 1.65 13.94 10.85
CA ILE A 475 1.76 12.62 11.47
C ILE A 475 2.20 11.58 10.46
N THR A 476 3.05 10.65 10.87
CA THR A 476 3.39 9.48 10.06
C THR A 476 2.34 8.39 10.22
N SER A 477 2.19 7.57 9.19
CA SER A 477 1.27 6.44 9.13
C SER A 477 1.35 5.53 10.37
N TYR A 478 2.53 5.16 10.81
CA TYR A 478 2.74 4.27 11.95
C TYR A 478 2.46 4.93 13.32
N ASN A 479 2.27 6.25 13.38
CA ASN A 479 1.95 6.98 14.62
C ASN A 479 0.50 7.47 14.69
N LEU A 480 -0.28 7.41 13.60
CA LEU A 480 -1.65 7.95 13.58
C LEU A 480 -2.51 7.33 14.70
N MET A 481 -2.54 6.00 14.77
CA MET A 481 -3.35 5.31 15.79
C MET A 481 -2.77 5.46 17.21
N ASN A 482 -1.48 5.76 17.35
CA ASN A 482 -0.89 6.08 18.64
C ASN A 482 -1.42 7.42 19.18
N GLY A 483 -1.47 8.46 18.34
CA GLY A 483 -2.10 9.73 18.70
C GLY A 483 -3.59 9.60 19.00
N VAL A 484 -4.32 8.75 18.25
CA VAL A 484 -5.72 8.44 18.55
C VAL A 484 -5.89 7.76 19.90
N ALA A 485 -5.00 6.82 20.25
CA ALA A 485 -5.03 6.12 21.54
C ALA A 485 -4.86 7.09 22.72
N GLU A 486 -3.98 8.11 22.58
CA GLU A 486 -3.84 9.18 23.57
C GLU A 486 -5.12 10.00 23.69
N LEU A 487 -5.68 10.47 22.55
CA LEU A 487 -6.88 11.31 22.52
C LEU A 487 -8.09 10.70 23.22
N ILE A 488 -8.25 9.37 23.12
CA ILE A 488 -9.37 8.65 23.75
C ILE A 488 -8.99 8.01 25.09
N GLY A 489 -7.74 8.11 25.51
CA GLY A 489 -7.26 7.52 26.78
C GLY A 489 -7.29 6.00 26.81
N SER A 490 -7.06 5.33 25.67
CA SER A 490 -7.00 3.88 25.60
C SER A 490 -5.68 3.33 26.19
N PRO A 491 -5.62 2.03 26.58
CA PRO A 491 -4.37 1.42 27.00
C PRO A 491 -3.28 1.51 25.95
N ARG A 492 -2.04 1.57 26.37
CA ARG A 492 -0.88 1.60 25.49
C ARG A 492 0.16 0.57 25.90
N THR A 493 0.75 -0.08 24.89
CA THR A 493 1.82 -1.06 25.10
C THR A 493 3.18 -0.34 25.23
N PRO A 494 4.23 -1.00 25.78
CA PRO A 494 5.58 -0.45 25.80
C PRO A 494 6.09 -0.01 24.42
N TYR A 495 5.69 -0.72 23.39
CA TYR A 495 6.03 -0.35 22.01
C TYR A 495 5.34 0.95 21.55
N MET A 496 4.09 1.17 21.92
CA MET A 496 3.36 2.42 21.62
C MET A 496 3.98 3.61 22.34
N GLU A 497 4.38 3.45 23.60
CA GLU A 497 5.11 4.45 24.37
C GLU A 497 6.48 4.80 23.71
N TYR A 498 7.21 3.78 23.24
CA TYR A 498 8.43 4.00 22.46
C TYR A 498 8.17 4.80 21.17
N LEU A 499 7.09 4.49 20.43
CA LEU A 499 6.72 5.22 19.21
C LEU A 499 6.34 6.68 19.49
N GLU A 500 5.76 6.97 20.63
CA GLU A 500 5.45 8.34 21.06
C GLU A 500 6.74 9.15 21.25
N ASP A 501 7.71 8.62 21.99
CA ASP A 501 9.01 9.28 22.17
C ASP A 501 9.78 9.40 20.85
N TYR A 502 9.68 8.40 19.97
CA TYR A 502 10.19 8.48 18.62
C TYR A 502 9.56 9.63 17.84
N ALA A 503 8.24 9.80 17.90
CA ALA A 503 7.53 10.88 17.21
C ALA A 503 7.88 12.26 17.79
N ARG A 504 8.10 12.38 19.10
CA ARG A 504 8.62 13.64 19.70
C ARG A 504 10.01 14.01 19.20
N ALA A 505 10.89 13.01 18.98
CA ALA A 505 12.23 13.23 18.45
C ALA A 505 12.23 13.51 16.93
N LEU A 506 11.31 12.91 16.21
CA LEU A 506 11.10 13.00 14.77
C LEU A 506 9.58 13.01 14.48
N PRO A 507 8.93 14.18 14.50
CA PRO A 507 7.47 14.28 14.35
C PRO A 507 6.93 13.62 13.10
N TYR A 508 7.69 13.65 12.02
CA TYR A 508 7.46 12.85 10.83
C TYR A 508 8.81 12.43 10.24
N TYR A 509 8.90 11.18 9.82
CA TYR A 509 10.08 10.63 9.18
C TYR A 509 9.68 9.74 8.01
N ASN A 510 10.35 9.99 6.89
CA ASN A 510 10.33 9.11 5.74
C ASN A 510 11.78 9.01 5.23
N ILE A 511 12.25 7.82 4.96
CA ILE A 511 13.64 7.56 4.56
C ILE A 511 14.04 8.33 3.28
N ARG A 512 13.05 8.75 2.49
CA ARG A 512 13.24 9.52 1.26
C ARG A 512 13.31 11.01 1.49
N LEU A 513 12.56 11.51 2.50
CA LEU A 513 12.54 12.91 2.89
C LEU A 513 13.82 13.34 3.63
N HIS A 514 14.26 12.48 4.55
CA HIS A 514 15.32 12.85 5.48
C HIS A 514 16.64 12.18 5.12
N LYS A 515 17.30 12.68 4.07
CA LYS A 515 18.64 12.23 3.68
C LYS A 515 19.70 12.55 4.75
N THR A 516 19.48 13.61 5.53
CA THR A 516 20.34 14.05 6.64
C THR A 516 19.54 14.10 7.93
N ILE A 517 19.89 13.24 8.88
CA ILE A 517 19.38 13.24 10.26
C ILE A 517 20.56 13.33 11.22
N THR A 518 20.33 13.90 12.42
CA THR A 518 21.34 13.96 13.50
C THR A 518 21.64 12.57 14.03
N ASP A 519 22.77 12.41 14.74
CA ASP A 519 23.10 11.12 15.37
C ASP A 519 22.07 10.70 16.43
N ASP A 520 21.45 11.65 17.13
CA ASP A 520 20.41 11.35 18.09
C ASP A 520 19.11 10.91 17.41
N GLN A 521 18.71 11.56 16.33
CA GLN A 521 17.57 11.12 15.51
C GLN A 521 17.81 9.74 14.87
N ARG A 522 19.05 9.46 14.47
CA ARG A 522 19.43 8.16 13.91
C ARG A 522 19.22 7.01 14.89
N LYS A 523 19.44 7.22 16.18
CA LYS A 523 19.18 6.20 17.21
C LYS A 523 17.72 5.77 17.23
N TRP A 524 16.80 6.72 17.05
CA TRP A 524 15.36 6.43 16.99
C TRP A 524 15.00 5.65 15.73
N VAL A 525 15.53 6.07 14.59
CA VAL A 525 15.32 5.37 13.29
C VAL A 525 15.86 3.93 13.34
N ASP A 526 17.08 3.75 13.87
CA ASP A 526 17.71 2.43 13.99
C ASP A 526 16.96 1.55 15.01
N GLY A 527 16.45 2.14 16.10
CA GLY A 527 15.62 1.45 17.09
C GLY A 527 14.30 0.98 16.49
N HIS A 528 13.58 1.86 15.80
CA HIS A 528 12.33 1.48 15.13
C HIS A 528 12.53 0.41 14.04
N ARG A 529 13.64 0.51 13.29
CA ARG A 529 14.05 -0.53 12.35
C ARG A 529 14.29 -1.87 13.03
N LEU A 530 14.94 -1.87 14.19
CA LEU A 530 15.23 -3.08 14.96
C LEU A 530 13.95 -3.72 15.51
N LEU A 531 13.02 -2.91 16.05
CA LEU A 531 11.72 -3.38 16.55
C LEU A 531 10.82 -3.87 15.41
N THR A 532 10.82 -3.20 14.25
CA THR A 532 10.10 -3.69 13.07
C THR A 532 10.64 -5.05 12.62
N TYR A 533 11.98 -5.20 12.54
CA TYR A 533 12.59 -6.49 12.21
C TYR A 533 12.22 -7.57 13.22
N ASP A 534 12.28 -7.25 14.52
CA ASP A 534 11.95 -8.18 15.59
C ASP A 534 10.55 -8.76 15.45
N ARG A 535 9.56 -7.91 15.18
CA ARG A 535 8.14 -8.28 15.08
C ARG A 535 7.78 -9.00 13.78
N VAL A 536 8.47 -8.71 12.70
CA VAL A 536 8.14 -9.22 11.35
C VAL A 536 8.95 -10.47 10.99
N ALA A 537 10.24 -10.52 11.33
CA ALA A 537 11.16 -11.58 10.90
C ALA A 537 12.10 -12.06 12.01
N GLY A 538 12.06 -11.44 13.18
CA GLY A 538 12.94 -11.72 14.31
C GLY A 538 12.36 -12.72 15.31
N GLY A 539 12.84 -12.63 16.54
CA GLY A 539 12.47 -13.50 17.66
C GLY A 539 11.24 -13.07 18.44
N LYS A 540 10.60 -11.94 18.04
CA LYS A 540 9.42 -11.34 18.69
C LYS A 540 9.62 -11.05 20.18
N TYR A 541 10.84 -10.66 20.53
CA TYR A 541 11.20 -10.33 21.92
C TYR A 541 10.41 -9.13 22.45
N SER A 542 10.07 -8.18 21.58
CA SER A 542 9.27 -6.99 21.91
C SER A 542 7.77 -7.26 22.11
N MET A 543 7.33 -8.50 21.98
CA MET A 543 5.92 -8.93 22.14
C MET A 543 5.73 -9.87 23.35
N LYS A 544 6.72 -9.96 24.23
CA LYS A 544 6.70 -10.82 25.42
C LYS A 544 6.05 -10.10 26.63
#